data_b194635e0c79cfa9d7cc018685b99a50
#
_entry.id   b194635e0c79cfa9d7cc018685b99a50
#
_cell.length_a   1.000
_cell.length_b   1.000
_cell.length_c   1.000
_cell.angle_alpha   90.00
_cell.angle_beta   90.00
_cell.angle_gamma   90.00
#
_symmetry.space_group_name_H-M   'P 1'
#
loop_
_entity.id
_entity.type
_entity.pdbx_description
1 polymer ?
#
loop_
_entity_poly.entity_id
_entity_poly.type
_entity_poly.pdbx_seq_one_letter_code
_entity_poly.pdbx_strand_id
1 'polypeptide(L)'
;SSAASDVYKRQDDIEAMNQYFMDQNDGRLIHYEGVSVNRSYEDKISQVESRMYATPDEVRQYLDQNAKKPYVLCEYMHCMGNSLGGMDSYMNLLDKYPMFQGGFIWDYIDQAIYVKDEVTGEQVLRYGGDFDDRPSDYEFSGNGIVFADRTEKPATQEVKYYYAKYE
;
A
#
# COMPACT_ATOMS: atom_id res chain seq x y z
N SER A 1 -5.50 -7.39 12.72
CA SER A 1 -4.24 -7.07 13.40
C SER A 1 -3.46 -8.30 13.85
N SER A 2 -4.12 -9.42 14.20
CA SER A 2 -3.42 -10.66 14.57
C SER A 2 -2.68 -11.30 13.39
N ALA A 3 -3.24 -11.25 12.19
CA ALA A 3 -2.58 -11.76 10.98
C ALA A 3 -1.28 -11.02 10.66
N ALA A 4 -1.25 -9.70 10.81
CA ALA A 4 -0.02 -8.93 10.62
C ALA A 4 1.09 -9.32 11.61
N SER A 5 0.74 -9.57 12.88
CA SER A 5 1.72 -9.99 13.89
C SER A 5 2.32 -11.38 13.60
N ASP A 6 1.57 -12.26 12.96
CA ASP A 6 2.05 -13.61 12.60
C ASP A 6 2.97 -13.60 11.37
N VAL A 7 2.78 -12.66 10.46
CA VAL A 7 3.71 -12.45 9.33
C VAL A 7 5.10 -12.08 9.83
N TYR A 8 5.20 -11.25 10.86
CA TYR A 8 6.49 -10.83 11.43
C TYR A 8 7.20 -11.90 12.26
N LYS A 9 6.53 -12.99 12.65
CA LYS A 9 7.13 -14.07 13.41
C LYS A 9 7.83 -15.13 12.57
N ARG A 10 7.63 -15.13 11.23
CA ARG A 10 8.18 -16.13 10.29
C ARG A 10 9.29 -15.56 9.41
N GLN A 11 10.17 -14.77 9.99
CA GLN A 11 11.21 -14.10 9.21
C GLN A 11 12.28 -15.05 8.67
N ASP A 12 12.48 -16.22 9.27
CA ASP A 12 13.37 -17.26 8.74
C ASP A 12 12.85 -17.78 7.38
N ASP A 13 11.53 -17.97 7.24
CA ASP A 13 10.89 -18.31 5.97
C ASP A 13 11.07 -17.20 4.94
N ILE A 14 10.95 -15.93 5.36
CA ILE A 14 11.15 -14.76 4.49
C ILE A 14 12.62 -14.66 4.04
N GLU A 15 13.59 -14.95 4.92
CA GLU A 15 15.01 -15.00 4.55
C GLU A 15 15.26 -16.08 3.48
N ALA A 16 14.68 -17.27 3.64
CA ALA A 16 14.78 -18.34 2.66
C ALA A 16 14.12 -17.97 1.32
N MET A 17 12.96 -17.33 1.35
CA MET A 17 12.29 -16.82 0.15
C MET A 17 13.12 -15.72 -0.54
N ASN A 18 13.69 -14.79 0.24
CA ASN A 18 14.56 -13.76 -0.30
C ASN A 18 15.76 -14.39 -1.02
N GLN A 19 16.41 -15.40 -0.41
CA GLN A 19 17.53 -16.10 -1.06
C GLN A 19 17.09 -16.78 -2.34
N TYR A 20 15.95 -17.45 -2.35
CA TYR A 20 15.41 -18.08 -3.54
C TYR A 20 15.22 -17.08 -4.70
N PHE A 21 14.68 -15.89 -4.42
CA PHE A 21 14.52 -14.84 -5.44
C PHE A 21 15.87 -14.25 -5.88
N MET A 22 16.80 -14.06 -4.95
CA MET A 22 18.16 -13.60 -5.30
C MET A 22 18.86 -14.58 -6.26
N ASP A 23 18.68 -15.88 -6.05
CA ASP A 23 19.29 -16.93 -6.88
C ASP A 23 18.74 -16.96 -8.32
N GLN A 24 17.54 -16.40 -8.55
CA GLN A 24 17.01 -16.25 -9.92
C GLN A 24 17.82 -15.27 -10.76
N ASN A 25 18.49 -14.31 -10.14
CA ASN A 25 19.37 -13.32 -10.77
C ASN A 25 18.75 -12.64 -12.01
N ASP A 26 17.48 -12.31 -11.95
CA ASP A 26 16.70 -11.73 -13.06
C ASP A 26 16.68 -10.20 -13.07
N GLY A 27 17.40 -9.57 -12.15
CA GLY A 27 17.53 -8.11 -12.01
C GLY A 27 16.35 -7.42 -11.30
N ARG A 28 15.33 -8.14 -10.86
CA ARG A 28 14.24 -7.55 -10.07
C ARG A 28 14.68 -7.30 -8.64
N LEU A 29 14.26 -6.15 -8.10
CA LEU A 29 14.47 -5.84 -6.70
C LEU A 29 13.50 -6.66 -5.82
N ILE A 30 14.02 -7.13 -4.69
CA ILE A 30 13.21 -7.82 -3.69
C ILE A 30 12.80 -6.81 -2.64
N HIS A 31 11.52 -6.82 -2.30
CA HIS A 31 10.91 -5.91 -1.35
C HIS A 31 10.19 -6.69 -0.25
N TYR A 32 10.44 -6.30 1.00
CA TYR A 32 9.71 -6.80 2.18
C TYR A 32 9.64 -5.72 3.26
N GLU A 33 8.42 -5.27 3.56
CA GLU A 33 8.16 -4.20 4.53
C GLU A 33 8.53 -4.59 5.97
N GLY A 34 8.36 -5.86 6.35
CA GLY A 34 8.59 -6.33 7.72
C GLY A 34 9.98 -6.07 8.28
N VAL A 35 10.96 -5.72 7.45
CA VAL A 35 12.29 -5.26 7.89
C VAL A 35 12.19 -4.00 8.74
N SER A 36 11.21 -3.13 8.48
CA SER A 36 10.98 -1.91 9.26
C SER A 36 10.62 -2.21 10.71
N VAL A 37 10.01 -3.36 10.96
CA VAL A 37 9.59 -3.84 12.29
C VAL A 37 10.70 -4.63 12.98
N ASN A 38 11.45 -5.43 12.23
CA ASN A 38 12.58 -6.19 12.78
C ASN A 38 13.89 -5.89 12.04
N ARG A 39 14.62 -4.91 12.53
CA ARG A 39 15.87 -4.40 11.95
C ARG A 39 17.04 -5.40 11.96
N SER A 40 16.94 -6.53 12.67
CA SER A 40 17.97 -7.57 12.64
C SER A 40 18.14 -8.21 11.26
N TYR A 41 17.14 -8.02 10.36
CA TYR A 41 17.16 -8.51 8.99
C TYR A 41 17.50 -7.41 7.95
N GLU A 42 17.83 -6.19 8.39
CA GLU A 42 18.03 -5.04 7.50
C GLU A 42 19.05 -5.29 6.39
N ASP A 43 20.14 -5.96 6.70
CA ASP A 43 21.21 -6.26 5.73
C ASP A 43 21.04 -7.63 5.03
N LYS A 44 20.02 -8.41 5.41
CA LYS A 44 19.81 -9.77 4.90
C LYS A 44 18.69 -9.87 3.87
N ILE A 45 17.60 -9.18 4.12
CA ILE A 45 16.41 -9.23 3.27
C ILE A 45 15.97 -7.83 2.88
N SER A 46 15.26 -7.73 1.75
CA SER A 46 14.79 -6.49 1.14
C SER A 46 15.92 -5.55 0.68
N GLN A 47 15.94 -5.28 -0.61
CA GLN A 47 16.86 -4.31 -1.23
C GLN A 47 16.33 -2.88 -1.16
N VAL A 48 15.13 -2.71 -0.61
CA VAL A 48 14.40 -1.45 -0.52
C VAL A 48 14.01 -1.20 0.94
N GLU A 49 14.18 0.02 1.43
CA GLU A 49 13.52 0.46 2.67
C GLU A 49 12.04 0.65 2.38
N SER A 50 11.19 0.07 3.21
CA SER A 50 9.75 0.17 3.02
C SER A 50 9.03 0.36 4.32
N ARG A 51 8.03 1.24 4.32
CA ARG A 51 7.15 1.46 5.46
C ARG A 51 5.72 1.65 4.99
N MET A 52 4.80 1.23 5.85
CA MET A 52 3.37 1.41 5.68
C MET A 52 2.94 2.70 6.37
N TYR A 53 2.27 3.59 5.64
CA TYR A 53 1.70 4.85 6.14
C TYR A 53 2.67 5.79 6.88
N ALA A 54 3.96 5.74 6.58
CA ALA A 54 4.88 6.72 7.13
C ALA A 54 4.53 8.12 6.65
N THR A 55 4.55 9.07 7.58
CA THR A 55 4.29 10.48 7.29
C THR A 55 5.40 11.09 6.44
N PRO A 56 5.15 12.20 5.71
CA PRO A 56 6.20 12.90 4.97
C PRO A 56 7.43 13.26 5.83
N ASP A 57 7.22 13.59 7.10
CA ASP A 57 8.31 13.91 8.03
C ASP A 57 9.15 12.67 8.38
N GLU A 58 8.53 11.52 8.61
CA GLU A 58 9.24 10.26 8.86
C GLU A 58 10.03 9.80 7.62
N VAL A 59 9.45 9.95 6.43
CA VAL A 59 10.15 9.69 5.17
C VAL A 59 11.37 10.61 5.04
N ARG A 60 11.21 11.90 5.27
CA ARG A 60 12.28 12.89 5.24
C ARG A 60 13.38 12.57 6.24
N GLN A 61 13.03 12.21 7.48
CA GLN A 61 14.01 11.84 8.51
C GLN A 61 14.91 10.68 8.07
N TYR A 62 14.35 9.65 7.43
CA TYR A 62 15.14 8.55 6.90
C TYR A 62 16.07 9.04 5.78
N LEU A 63 15.56 9.83 4.85
CA LEU A 63 16.31 10.32 3.68
C LEU A 63 17.44 11.28 4.07
N ASP A 64 17.22 12.11 5.10
CA ASP A 64 18.24 13.04 5.61
C ASP A 64 19.38 12.34 6.37
N GLN A 65 19.19 11.10 6.83
CA GLN A 65 20.18 10.31 7.58
C GLN A 65 21.11 9.48 6.70
N ASN A 66 21.36 9.89 5.47
CA ASN A 66 22.20 9.17 4.51
C ASN A 66 21.62 7.79 4.16
N ALA A 67 20.44 7.80 3.57
CA ALA A 67 19.70 6.59 3.18
C ALA A 67 20.56 5.57 2.42
N LYS A 68 20.66 4.36 2.92
CA LYS A 68 21.43 3.27 2.31
C LYS A 68 20.68 2.56 1.19
N LYS A 69 19.36 2.55 1.26
CA LYS A 69 18.47 1.85 0.32
C LYS A 69 17.45 2.83 -0.26
N PRO A 70 17.00 2.63 -1.51
CA PRO A 70 15.86 3.37 -2.03
C PRO A 70 14.64 3.15 -1.12
N TYR A 71 13.84 4.20 -0.95
CA TYR A 71 12.69 4.19 -0.06
C TYR A 71 11.39 4.12 -0.85
N VAL A 72 10.51 3.19 -0.47
CA VAL A 72 9.17 3.02 -1.05
C VAL A 72 8.15 2.95 0.09
N LEU A 73 7.04 3.65 -0.04
CA LEU A 73 5.88 3.41 0.82
C LEU A 73 5.07 2.24 0.26
N CYS A 74 5.09 1.09 0.94
CA CYS A 74 4.34 -0.09 0.50
C CYS A 74 2.83 0.16 0.51
N GLU A 75 2.38 1.05 1.41
CA GLU A 75 1.05 1.62 1.42
C GLU A 75 1.11 3.06 1.90
N TYR A 76 0.35 3.95 1.26
CA TYR A 76 0.14 5.32 1.70
C TYR A 76 -1.18 5.87 1.17
N MET A 77 -1.57 7.06 1.62
CA MET A 77 -2.76 7.76 1.12
C MET A 77 -4.03 6.92 1.20
N HIS A 78 -4.27 6.26 2.35
CA HIS A 78 -5.44 5.42 2.57
C HIS A 78 -6.74 6.12 2.20
N CYS A 79 -7.47 5.60 1.22
CA CYS A 79 -8.58 6.29 0.55
C CYS A 79 -9.96 5.88 1.09
N MET A 80 -10.08 5.56 2.37
CA MET A 80 -11.38 5.25 2.98
C MET A 80 -12.14 6.53 3.37
N GLY A 81 -13.43 6.57 3.07
CA GLY A 81 -14.29 7.72 3.42
C GLY A 81 -13.86 9.00 2.73
N ASN A 82 -13.71 10.08 3.49
CA ASN A 82 -13.30 11.40 3.01
C ASN A 82 -11.81 11.64 3.29
N SER A 83 -10.99 10.64 3.05
CA SER A 83 -9.53 10.72 3.14
C SER A 83 -8.90 10.85 1.76
N LEU A 84 -7.60 10.77 1.70
CA LEU A 84 -6.74 11.12 0.58
C LEU A 84 -6.70 12.63 0.33
N GLY A 85 -5.62 13.26 0.75
CA GLY A 85 -5.35 14.68 0.60
C GLY A 85 -3.94 15.00 1.08
N GLY A 86 -3.38 16.13 0.66
CA GLY A 86 -2.01 16.52 0.98
C GLY A 86 -0.95 15.68 0.26
N MET A 87 -1.27 15.14 -0.91
CA MET A 87 -0.35 14.37 -1.75
C MET A 87 0.89 15.19 -2.16
N ASP A 88 0.75 16.51 -2.26
CA ASP A 88 1.84 17.45 -2.53
C ASP A 88 3.04 17.26 -1.60
N SER A 89 2.80 16.95 -0.34
CA SER A 89 3.84 16.76 0.66
C SER A 89 4.75 15.57 0.34
N TYR A 90 4.19 14.48 -0.20
CA TYR A 90 4.97 13.33 -0.68
C TYR A 90 5.63 13.61 -2.03
N MET A 91 4.91 14.26 -2.95
CA MET A 91 5.43 14.60 -4.28
C MET A 91 6.64 15.54 -4.19
N ASN A 92 6.62 16.51 -3.28
CA ASN A 92 7.76 17.38 -3.01
C ASN A 92 9.00 16.61 -2.51
N LEU A 93 8.81 15.46 -1.85
CA LEU A 93 9.92 14.59 -1.45
C LEU A 93 10.49 13.83 -2.65
N LEU A 94 9.65 13.39 -3.59
CA LEU A 94 10.10 12.77 -4.85
C LEU A 94 11.01 13.71 -5.65
N ASP A 95 10.62 14.96 -5.78
CA ASP A 95 11.40 15.97 -6.50
C ASP A 95 12.73 16.28 -5.82
N LYS A 96 12.79 16.17 -4.50
CA LYS A 96 13.96 16.54 -3.70
C LYS A 96 14.95 15.41 -3.46
N TYR A 97 14.48 14.18 -3.29
CA TYR A 97 15.30 13.07 -2.84
C TYR A 97 15.33 11.92 -3.87
N PRO A 98 16.42 11.73 -4.60
CA PRO A 98 16.51 10.63 -5.58
C PRO A 98 16.35 9.23 -5.00
N MET A 99 16.56 9.07 -3.70
CA MET A 99 16.36 7.80 -2.99
C MET A 99 14.90 7.52 -2.64
N PHE A 100 14.00 8.51 -2.73
CA PHE A 100 12.57 8.29 -2.56
C PHE A 100 11.95 7.88 -3.90
N GLN A 101 11.34 6.72 -3.96
CA GLN A 101 10.79 6.13 -5.18
C GLN A 101 9.25 6.20 -5.23
N GLY A 102 8.63 6.86 -4.25
CA GLY A 102 7.18 7.00 -4.16
C GLY A 102 6.50 5.94 -3.30
N GLY A 103 5.29 5.58 -3.65
CA GLY A 103 4.49 4.64 -2.87
C GLY A 103 3.27 4.12 -3.61
N PHE A 104 2.60 3.16 -2.99
CA PHE A 104 1.39 2.54 -3.50
C PHE A 104 0.18 3.02 -2.70
N ILE A 105 -0.78 3.65 -3.38
CA ILE A 105 -2.01 4.11 -2.74
C ILE A 105 -2.82 2.91 -2.28
N TRP A 106 -3.28 2.91 -1.05
CA TRP A 106 -4.28 1.99 -0.56
C TRP A 106 -5.66 2.62 -0.60
N ASP A 107 -6.51 2.32 -1.57
CA ASP A 107 -6.38 1.23 -2.54
C ASP A 107 -6.81 1.74 -3.93
N TYR A 108 -6.72 0.90 -4.96
CA TYR A 108 -7.14 1.30 -6.30
C TYR A 108 -8.65 1.28 -6.47
N ILE A 109 -9.33 0.21 -6.00
CA ILE A 109 -10.75 -0.02 -6.27
C ILE A 109 -11.47 -0.54 -5.03
N ASP A 110 -12.69 -0.05 -4.80
CA ASP A 110 -13.55 -0.59 -3.76
C ASP A 110 -13.80 -2.10 -3.97
N GLN A 111 -13.64 -2.87 -2.90
CA GLN A 111 -13.78 -4.32 -2.89
C GLN A 111 -15.24 -4.70 -2.68
N ALA A 112 -16.07 -4.52 -3.71
CA ALA A 112 -17.47 -4.87 -3.69
C ALA A 112 -17.88 -5.54 -4.99
N ILE A 113 -18.95 -6.35 -4.93
CA ILE A 113 -19.52 -7.04 -6.09
C ILE A 113 -20.98 -6.70 -6.27
N TYR A 114 -21.44 -6.67 -7.51
CA TYR A 114 -22.84 -6.51 -7.82
C TYR A 114 -23.60 -7.80 -7.53
N VAL A 115 -24.69 -7.67 -6.79
CA VAL A 115 -25.66 -8.74 -6.56
C VAL A 115 -27.06 -8.22 -6.85
N LYS A 116 -27.96 -9.10 -7.27
CA LYS A 116 -29.37 -8.77 -7.37
C LYS A 116 -29.98 -8.86 -5.98
N ASP A 117 -30.51 -7.76 -5.49
CA ASP A 117 -31.24 -7.75 -4.21
C ASP A 117 -32.53 -8.54 -4.33
N GLU A 118 -32.79 -9.48 -3.42
CA GLU A 118 -33.93 -10.38 -3.50
C GLU A 118 -35.26 -9.68 -3.21
N VAL A 119 -35.25 -8.57 -2.47
CA VAL A 119 -36.44 -7.82 -2.08
C VAL A 119 -36.82 -6.80 -3.14
N THR A 120 -35.87 -5.99 -3.60
CA THR A 120 -36.11 -4.92 -4.56
C THR A 120 -35.98 -5.35 -6.02
N GLY A 121 -35.22 -6.44 -6.27
CA GLY A 121 -34.88 -6.90 -7.60
C GLY A 121 -33.82 -6.04 -8.31
N GLU A 122 -33.29 -5.03 -7.64
CA GLU A 122 -32.28 -4.11 -8.18
C GLU A 122 -30.86 -4.68 -8.02
N GLN A 123 -29.94 -4.17 -8.84
CA GLN A 123 -28.51 -4.43 -8.70
C GLN A 123 -27.95 -3.53 -7.60
N VAL A 124 -27.39 -4.14 -6.56
CA VAL A 124 -26.76 -3.45 -5.44
C VAL A 124 -25.33 -3.93 -5.24
N LEU A 125 -24.45 -3.05 -4.77
CA LEU A 125 -23.08 -3.42 -4.38
C LEU A 125 -23.09 -3.98 -2.96
N ARG A 126 -22.44 -5.12 -2.78
CA ARG A 126 -22.22 -5.74 -1.46
C ARG A 126 -20.75 -6.09 -1.27
N TYR A 127 -20.31 -6.08 -0.03
CA TYR A 127 -18.94 -6.44 0.38
C TYR A 127 -18.98 -7.47 1.52
N GLY A 128 -17.81 -7.92 1.97
CA GLY A 128 -17.70 -8.92 3.03
C GLY A 128 -18.46 -8.53 4.31
N GLY A 129 -19.24 -9.44 4.85
CA GLY A 129 -20.21 -9.24 5.94
C GLY A 129 -21.66 -9.13 5.47
N ASP A 130 -21.91 -8.79 4.20
CA ASP A 130 -23.25 -8.69 3.61
C ASP A 130 -23.81 -10.05 3.15
N PHE A 131 -23.01 -11.10 3.22
CA PHE A 131 -23.32 -12.46 2.76
C PHE A 131 -23.42 -13.47 3.92
N ASP A 132 -23.75 -13.00 5.13
CA ASP A 132 -23.68 -13.80 6.37
C ASP A 132 -22.28 -14.37 6.66
N ASP A 133 -21.25 -13.86 6.02
CA ASP A 133 -19.85 -14.22 6.17
C ASP A 133 -19.21 -13.40 7.30
N ARG A 134 -18.58 -14.10 8.24
CA ARG A 134 -17.87 -13.48 9.37
C ARG A 134 -16.64 -14.29 9.74
N PRO A 135 -15.54 -13.64 10.17
CA PRO A 135 -15.37 -12.19 10.41
C PRO A 135 -15.27 -11.36 9.12
N SER A 136 -15.54 -10.06 9.21
CA SER A 136 -15.46 -9.09 8.11
C SER A 136 -14.88 -7.77 8.61
N ASP A 137 -14.15 -7.08 7.74
CA ASP A 137 -13.60 -5.75 8.01
C ASP A 137 -14.55 -4.60 7.59
N TYR A 138 -15.79 -4.94 7.19
CA TYR A 138 -16.88 -4.01 6.85
C TYR A 138 -16.44 -2.90 5.88
N GLU A 139 -16.57 -1.62 6.30
CA GLU A 139 -16.26 -0.42 5.52
C GLU A 139 -14.80 -0.34 5.02
N PHE A 140 -13.89 -1.11 5.60
CA PHE A 140 -12.53 -1.24 5.07
C PHE A 140 -12.45 -1.89 3.68
N SER A 141 -13.57 -2.29 3.11
CA SER A 141 -13.71 -2.65 1.71
C SER A 141 -13.88 -1.44 0.77
N GLY A 142 -14.19 -0.25 1.31
CA GLY A 142 -14.43 0.99 0.58
C GLY A 142 -13.21 1.90 0.46
N ASN A 143 -12.03 1.35 0.19
CA ASN A 143 -10.74 2.06 0.19
C ASN A 143 -10.27 2.53 -1.18
N GLY A 144 -11.01 2.23 -2.24
CA GLY A 144 -10.59 2.52 -3.61
C GLY A 144 -10.56 4.02 -3.94
N ILE A 145 -9.64 4.45 -4.81
CA ILE A 145 -9.71 5.74 -5.48
C ILE A 145 -10.80 5.78 -6.55
N VAL A 146 -11.28 4.60 -6.96
CA VAL A 146 -12.47 4.42 -7.80
C VAL A 146 -13.48 3.49 -7.09
N PHE A 147 -14.74 3.64 -7.44
CA PHE A 147 -15.79 2.72 -7.00
C PHE A 147 -15.62 1.31 -7.61
N ALA A 148 -16.33 0.32 -7.10
CA ALA A 148 -16.26 -1.05 -7.58
C ALA A 148 -16.65 -1.20 -9.06
N ASP A 149 -17.49 -0.31 -9.59
CA ASP A 149 -17.87 -0.23 -11.01
C ASP A 149 -16.88 0.54 -11.89
N ARG A 150 -15.74 0.98 -11.33
CA ARG A 150 -14.70 1.78 -11.98
C ARG A 150 -15.03 3.26 -12.15
N THR A 151 -16.17 3.76 -11.70
CA THR A 151 -16.41 5.21 -11.64
C THR A 151 -15.43 5.89 -10.71
N GLU A 152 -14.95 7.06 -11.10
CA GLU A 152 -13.94 7.80 -10.35
C GLU A 152 -14.56 8.47 -9.11
N LYS A 153 -13.89 8.34 -7.99
CA LYS A 153 -14.18 9.16 -6.81
C LYS A 153 -13.51 10.55 -6.94
N PRO A 154 -13.97 11.57 -6.20
CA PRO A 154 -13.35 12.89 -6.25
C PRO A 154 -11.83 12.89 -6.02
N ALA A 155 -11.34 12.04 -5.13
CA ALA A 155 -9.92 11.86 -4.82
C ALA A 155 -9.06 11.46 -6.03
N THR A 156 -9.65 10.78 -7.03
CA THR A 156 -8.95 10.39 -8.27
C THR A 156 -8.36 11.61 -9.01
N GLN A 157 -9.00 12.78 -8.91
CA GLN A 157 -8.51 13.99 -9.59
C GLN A 157 -7.19 14.47 -9.01
N GLU A 158 -6.99 14.38 -7.69
CA GLU A 158 -5.71 14.71 -7.04
C GLU A 158 -4.62 13.73 -7.48
N VAL A 159 -4.93 12.43 -7.49
CA VAL A 159 -4.00 11.39 -7.96
C VAL A 159 -3.58 11.64 -9.41
N LYS A 160 -4.53 11.87 -10.31
CA LYS A 160 -4.25 12.17 -11.72
C LYS A 160 -3.36 13.40 -11.87
N TYR A 161 -3.65 14.46 -11.14
CA TYR A 161 -2.89 15.70 -11.22
C TYR A 161 -1.42 15.51 -10.84
N TYR A 162 -1.17 14.79 -9.75
CA TYR A 162 0.21 14.60 -9.27
C TYR A 162 0.96 13.53 -10.05
N TYR A 163 0.32 12.41 -10.38
CA TYR A 163 0.99 11.31 -11.09
C TYR A 163 1.35 11.68 -12.52
N ALA A 164 0.52 12.47 -13.20
CA ALA A 164 0.81 12.95 -14.56
C ALA A 164 2.09 13.79 -14.69
N LYS A 165 2.71 14.18 -13.58
CA LYS A 165 4.01 14.87 -13.61
C LYS A 165 5.20 13.94 -13.84
N TYR A 166 4.99 12.63 -13.68
CA TYR A 166 6.04 11.60 -13.70
C TYR A 166 5.84 10.56 -14.81
N GLU A 167 4.94 10.81 -15.76
CA GLU A 167 4.67 9.98 -16.95
C GLU A 167 5.70 10.18 -18.07
#